data_312ee5a654c3acdb2ef33f5015ece466
#
_entry.id   312ee5a654c3acdb2ef33f5015ece466
#
_cell.length_a   1.000
_cell.length_b   1.000
_cell.length_c   1.000
_cell.angle_alpha   90.00
_cell.angle_beta   90.00
_cell.angle_gamma   90.00
#
_symmetry.space_group_name_H-M   'P 1'
#
loop_
_entity.id
_entity.type
_entity.pdbx_description
1 polymer ?
#
loop_
_entity_poly.entity_id
_entity_poly.type
_entity_poly.pdbx_seq_one_letter_code
_entity_poly.pdbx_strand_id
1 'polypeptide(L)'
;MCSNLEPGGYLEFQDYGLPCRSVDDTLVGTSLEKWGILMCEAARKLGRPMGTEVSEKYREWMEAAGFVDIQEQHFMWPSNPWPKDKYMKELGNWNMINILEGLEGFCLALMTRGLGWKKEEVDVFVAKVSADVKNRGIHAYYPMPVVWGRKPLTAN
;
A
#
# COMPACT_ATOMS: atom_id res chain seq x y z
N MET A 1 9.12 19.91 2.94
CA MET A 1 10.02 18.80 3.39
C MET A 1 11.49 19.11 3.17
N CYS A 2 11.88 19.58 1.99
CA CYS A 2 13.31 19.88 1.69
C CYS A 2 13.93 20.91 2.64
N SER A 3 13.16 21.89 3.14
CA SER A 3 13.62 22.94 4.04
C SER A 3 14.04 22.45 5.44
N ASN A 4 13.52 21.31 5.88
CA ASN A 4 13.76 20.77 7.23
C ASN A 4 14.87 19.72 7.26
N LEU A 5 15.53 19.47 6.12
CA LEU A 5 16.64 18.53 6.00
C LEU A 5 17.94 19.30 5.88
N GLU A 6 18.95 18.91 6.62
CA GLU A 6 20.30 19.46 6.46
C GLU A 6 20.91 19.07 5.09
N PRO A 7 21.78 19.90 4.50
CA PRO A 7 22.51 19.54 3.29
C PRO A 7 23.21 18.17 3.46
N GLY A 8 23.08 17.29 2.47
CA GLY A 8 23.57 15.91 2.54
C GLY A 8 22.66 14.92 3.25
N GLY A 9 21.60 15.38 3.92
CA GLY A 9 20.60 14.51 4.57
C GLY A 9 19.78 13.71 3.56
N TYR A 10 19.26 12.57 3.98
CA TYR A 10 18.45 11.68 3.16
C TYR A 10 16.96 11.79 3.48
N LEU A 11 16.14 11.67 2.45
CA LEU A 11 14.70 11.45 2.53
C LEU A 11 14.40 10.09 1.93
N GLU A 12 13.57 9.31 2.61
CA GLU A 12 13.07 8.02 2.14
C GLU A 12 11.56 7.96 2.26
N PHE A 13 10.91 7.46 1.22
CA PHE A 13 9.49 7.11 1.20
C PHE A 13 9.36 5.60 1.11
N GLN A 14 8.56 5.03 2.01
CA GLN A 14 8.09 3.65 1.97
C GLN A 14 6.58 3.68 2.04
N ASP A 15 5.91 3.00 1.12
CA ASP A 15 4.45 3.03 1.10
C ASP A 15 3.84 1.71 0.65
N TYR A 16 2.61 1.48 1.08
CA TYR A 16 1.80 0.36 0.67
C TYR A 16 1.18 0.62 -0.70
N GLY A 17 1.52 -0.21 -1.68
CA GLY A 17 0.88 -0.20 -2.98
C GLY A 17 -0.49 -0.85 -2.93
N LEU A 18 -1.55 -0.08 -3.20
CA LEU A 18 -2.90 -0.56 -3.49
C LEU A 18 -3.25 -0.18 -4.93
N PRO A 19 -4.06 -0.99 -5.62
CA PRO A 19 -4.56 -2.30 -5.22
C PRO A 19 -3.46 -3.35 -5.09
N CYS A 20 -3.71 -4.39 -4.29
CA CYS A 20 -2.84 -5.56 -4.23
C CYS A 20 -2.78 -6.28 -5.59
N ARG A 21 -1.71 -7.04 -5.82
CA ARG A 21 -1.48 -7.83 -7.04
C ARG A 21 -1.33 -9.31 -6.67
N SER A 22 -1.35 -10.20 -7.63
CA SER A 22 -1.01 -11.60 -7.40
C SER A 22 0.06 -12.08 -8.39
N VAL A 23 0.70 -13.18 -8.02
CA VAL A 23 1.69 -13.85 -8.88
C VAL A 23 1.02 -14.79 -9.89
N ASP A 24 -0.27 -15.00 -9.72
CA ASP A 24 -1.13 -15.84 -10.57
C ASP A 24 -2.58 -15.29 -10.56
N ASP A 25 -3.54 -16.05 -11.07
CA ASP A 25 -4.94 -15.61 -11.18
C ASP A 25 -5.77 -15.83 -9.90
N THR A 26 -5.16 -16.25 -8.79
CA THR A 26 -5.89 -16.59 -7.56
C THR A 26 -6.54 -15.40 -6.87
N LEU A 27 -6.14 -14.17 -7.19
CA LEU A 27 -6.74 -12.93 -6.68
C LEU A 27 -8.01 -12.54 -7.43
N VAL A 28 -8.14 -12.94 -8.70
CA VAL A 28 -9.21 -12.52 -9.60
C VAL A 28 -10.59 -12.89 -9.04
N GLY A 29 -11.49 -11.92 -8.98
CA GLY A 29 -12.86 -12.08 -8.50
C GLY A 29 -13.01 -12.18 -6.98
N THR A 30 -11.94 -12.06 -6.21
CA THR A 30 -11.98 -12.08 -4.74
C THR A 30 -12.48 -10.77 -4.15
N SER A 31 -12.92 -10.81 -2.89
CA SER A 31 -13.24 -9.60 -2.14
C SER A 31 -11.99 -8.77 -1.82
N LEU A 32 -10.84 -9.42 -1.71
CA LEU A 32 -9.55 -8.77 -1.51
C LEU A 32 -9.14 -7.91 -2.72
N GLU A 33 -9.32 -8.41 -3.95
CA GLU A 33 -9.11 -7.62 -5.17
C GLU A 33 -10.01 -6.38 -5.17
N LYS A 34 -11.31 -6.61 -4.98
CA LYS A 34 -12.32 -5.53 -4.96
C LYS A 34 -12.04 -4.51 -3.87
N TRP A 35 -11.56 -4.95 -2.70
CA TRP A 35 -11.19 -4.07 -1.60
C TRP A 35 -10.11 -3.07 -1.99
N GLY A 36 -9.01 -3.52 -2.57
CA GLY A 36 -7.93 -2.63 -2.99
C GLY A 36 -8.39 -1.57 -3.99
N ILE A 37 -9.24 -1.94 -4.95
CA ILE A 37 -9.82 -1.03 -5.95
C ILE A 37 -10.73 0.01 -5.27
N LEU A 38 -11.67 -0.45 -4.43
CA LEU A 38 -12.62 0.43 -3.75
C LEU A 38 -11.95 1.40 -2.77
N MET A 39 -10.87 0.97 -2.10
CA MET A 39 -10.10 1.85 -1.21
C MET A 39 -9.46 2.99 -1.98
N CYS A 40 -8.84 2.71 -3.12
CA CYS A 40 -8.25 3.74 -3.99
C CYS A 40 -9.34 4.68 -4.55
N GLU A 41 -10.50 4.14 -4.96
CA GLU A 41 -11.62 4.96 -5.43
C GLU A 41 -12.15 5.88 -4.34
N ALA A 42 -12.39 5.36 -3.14
CA ALA A 42 -12.87 6.13 -1.99
C ALA A 42 -11.91 7.27 -1.62
N ALA A 43 -10.61 6.96 -1.55
CA ALA A 43 -9.57 7.93 -1.26
C ALA A 43 -9.51 9.06 -2.31
N ARG A 44 -9.61 8.70 -3.60
CA ARG A 44 -9.66 9.68 -4.70
C ARG A 44 -10.89 10.59 -4.61
N LYS A 45 -12.08 10.05 -4.31
CA LYS A 45 -13.30 10.85 -4.12
C LYS A 45 -13.19 11.82 -2.94
N LEU A 46 -12.40 11.50 -1.93
CA LEU A 46 -12.11 12.36 -0.79
C LEU A 46 -10.96 13.36 -1.05
N GLY A 47 -10.42 13.42 -2.28
CA GLY A 47 -9.31 14.29 -2.65
C GLY A 47 -7.96 13.88 -2.05
N ARG A 48 -7.83 12.65 -1.60
CA ARG A 48 -6.60 12.08 -1.00
C ARG A 48 -6.24 10.76 -1.68
N PRO A 49 -5.80 10.79 -2.95
CA PRO A 49 -5.40 9.58 -3.65
C PRO A 49 -4.32 8.82 -2.86
N MET A 50 -4.30 7.50 -2.99
CA MET A 50 -3.41 6.60 -2.24
C MET A 50 -2.96 5.42 -3.10
N GLY A 51 -2.04 4.63 -2.57
CA GLY A 51 -1.53 3.42 -3.21
C GLY A 51 -0.58 3.73 -4.36
N THR A 52 -0.54 2.85 -5.36
CA THR A 52 0.44 2.91 -6.46
C THR A 52 0.30 4.20 -7.29
N GLU A 53 -0.90 4.74 -7.43
CA GLU A 53 -1.14 6.02 -8.11
C GLU A 53 -0.31 7.17 -7.51
N VAL A 54 -0.04 7.13 -6.21
CA VAL A 54 0.75 8.14 -5.49
C VAL A 54 2.23 7.75 -5.44
N SER A 55 2.51 6.51 -5.06
CA SER A 55 3.88 6.05 -4.83
C SER A 55 4.74 6.02 -6.10
N GLU A 56 4.13 5.80 -7.27
CA GLU A 56 4.81 5.87 -8.56
C GLU A 56 5.31 7.30 -8.91
N LYS A 57 4.83 8.33 -8.20
CA LYS A 57 5.25 9.73 -8.39
C LYS A 57 6.37 10.18 -7.45
N TYR A 58 6.76 9.36 -6.49
CA TYR A 58 7.74 9.77 -5.48
C TYR A 58 9.07 10.17 -6.07
N ARG A 59 9.58 9.43 -7.05
CA ARG A 59 10.80 9.79 -7.78
C ARG A 59 10.68 11.15 -8.44
N GLU A 60 9.63 11.37 -9.23
CA GLU A 60 9.38 12.64 -9.91
C GLU A 60 9.30 13.82 -8.93
N TRP A 61 8.60 13.62 -7.81
CA TRP A 61 8.47 14.67 -6.79
C TRP A 61 9.80 14.95 -6.08
N MET A 62 10.63 13.95 -5.87
CA MET A 62 11.96 14.14 -5.30
C MET A 62 12.88 14.88 -6.28
N GLU A 63 12.86 14.54 -7.57
CA GLU A 63 13.58 15.22 -8.62
C GLU A 63 13.15 16.69 -8.72
N ALA A 64 11.85 16.95 -8.76
CA ALA A 64 11.30 18.30 -8.79
C ALA A 64 11.63 19.13 -7.53
N ALA A 65 11.80 18.46 -6.38
CA ALA A 65 12.22 19.08 -5.12
C ALA A 65 13.74 19.30 -5.02
N GLY A 66 14.51 18.91 -6.03
CA GLY A 66 15.96 19.10 -6.10
C GLY A 66 16.80 18.08 -5.34
N PHE A 67 16.24 16.91 -5.02
CA PHE A 67 17.02 15.80 -4.48
C PHE A 67 17.94 15.20 -5.56
N VAL A 68 19.09 14.67 -5.15
CA VAL A 68 20.08 13.99 -6.00
C VAL A 68 20.29 12.56 -5.52
N ASP A 69 20.99 11.76 -6.34
CA ASP A 69 21.30 10.33 -6.02
C ASP A 69 20.03 9.52 -5.70
N ILE A 70 18.95 9.82 -6.42
CA ILE A 70 17.64 9.19 -6.16
C ILE A 70 17.69 7.73 -6.62
N GLN A 71 17.39 6.84 -5.69
CA GLN A 71 17.27 5.40 -5.90
C GLN A 71 15.83 4.95 -5.67
N GLU A 72 15.46 3.83 -6.30
CA GLU A 72 14.14 3.24 -6.14
C GLU A 72 14.26 1.73 -6.11
N GLN A 73 13.54 1.09 -5.19
CA GLN A 73 13.46 -0.35 -5.05
C GLN A 73 12.01 -0.78 -4.81
N HIS A 74 11.60 -1.88 -5.44
CA HIS A 74 10.27 -2.44 -5.28
C HIS A 74 10.34 -3.78 -4.56
N PHE A 75 9.57 -3.90 -3.47
CA PHE A 75 9.40 -5.15 -2.75
C PHE A 75 7.99 -5.68 -2.95
N MET A 76 7.81 -6.99 -2.76
CA MET A 76 6.52 -7.66 -2.77
C MET A 76 6.26 -8.21 -1.37
N TRP A 77 5.30 -7.60 -0.66
CA TRP A 77 4.92 -8.08 0.66
C TRP A 77 3.72 -9.03 0.55
N PRO A 78 3.87 -10.33 0.81
CA PRO A 78 2.78 -11.29 0.72
C PRO A 78 1.61 -10.90 1.62
N SER A 79 0.37 -11.09 1.16
CA SER A 79 -0.83 -10.78 1.93
C SER A 79 -1.07 -11.73 3.11
N ASN A 80 -0.47 -12.93 3.07
CA ASN A 80 -0.57 -13.98 4.06
C ASN A 80 0.60 -14.96 3.88
N PRO A 81 0.78 -16.00 4.73
CA PRO A 81 1.92 -16.92 4.65
C PRO A 81 1.81 -17.97 3.52
N TRP A 82 1.38 -17.58 2.31
CA TRP A 82 1.31 -18.45 1.13
C TRP A 82 2.68 -18.81 0.53
N PRO A 83 3.76 -17.97 0.58
CA PRO A 83 5.03 -18.34 -0.02
C PRO A 83 5.65 -19.58 0.58
N LYS A 84 6.43 -20.32 -0.23
CA LYS A 84 7.22 -21.47 0.25
C LYS A 84 8.47 -21.03 1.00
N ASP A 85 9.09 -19.94 0.58
CA ASP A 85 10.26 -19.37 1.23
C ASP A 85 9.97 -19.00 2.68
N LYS A 86 10.86 -19.36 3.60
CA LYS A 86 10.66 -19.21 5.05
C LYS A 86 10.55 -17.74 5.47
N TYR A 87 11.42 -16.88 4.91
CA TYR A 87 11.44 -15.46 5.23
C TYR A 87 10.16 -14.77 4.71
N MET A 88 9.81 -15.00 3.44
CA MET A 88 8.61 -14.43 2.84
C MET A 88 7.32 -14.95 3.49
N LYS A 89 7.32 -16.19 3.97
CA LYS A 89 6.20 -16.75 4.74
C LYS A 89 6.03 -16.03 6.08
N GLU A 90 7.11 -15.78 6.79
CA GLU A 90 7.09 -15.05 8.06
C GLU A 90 6.65 -13.60 7.84
N LEU A 91 7.19 -12.92 6.82
CA LEU A 91 6.75 -11.59 6.41
C LEU A 91 5.26 -11.56 6.10
N GLY A 92 4.76 -12.53 5.31
CA GLY A 92 3.34 -12.65 4.98
C GLY A 92 2.46 -12.88 6.21
N ASN A 93 2.95 -13.60 7.22
CA ASN A 93 2.23 -13.79 8.47
C ASN A 93 2.08 -12.48 9.26
N TRP A 94 3.16 -11.72 9.42
CA TRP A 94 3.11 -10.40 10.07
C TRP A 94 2.26 -9.41 9.31
N ASN A 95 2.37 -9.41 7.99
CA ASN A 95 1.58 -8.54 7.14
C ASN A 95 0.08 -8.87 7.22
N MET A 96 -0.30 -10.15 7.23
CA MET A 96 -1.67 -10.60 7.43
C MET A 96 -2.25 -10.08 8.75
N ILE A 97 -1.51 -10.21 9.85
CA ILE A 97 -1.93 -9.74 11.18
C ILE A 97 -2.17 -8.23 11.14
N ASN A 98 -1.20 -7.48 10.64
CA ASN A 98 -1.26 -6.02 10.55
C ASN A 98 -2.49 -5.54 9.75
N ILE A 99 -2.77 -6.19 8.62
CA ILE A 99 -3.94 -5.83 7.80
C ILE A 99 -5.24 -6.15 8.52
N LEU A 100 -5.36 -7.32 9.12
CA LEU A 100 -6.59 -7.74 9.80
C LEU A 100 -6.91 -6.86 11.00
N GLU A 101 -5.92 -6.41 11.74
CA GLU A 101 -6.09 -5.50 12.88
C GLU A 101 -6.58 -4.11 12.46
N GLY A 102 -6.11 -3.60 11.31
CA GLY A 102 -6.48 -2.27 10.81
C GLY A 102 -7.70 -2.25 9.89
N LEU A 103 -8.13 -3.40 9.35
CA LEU A 103 -9.03 -3.49 8.20
C LEU A 103 -10.38 -2.81 8.43
N GLU A 104 -11.03 -3.03 9.57
CA GLU A 104 -12.35 -2.45 9.86
C GLU A 104 -12.30 -0.93 9.93
N GLY A 105 -11.37 -0.39 10.73
CA GLY A 105 -11.24 1.07 10.90
C GLY A 105 -10.90 1.78 9.60
N PHE A 106 -10.03 1.18 8.80
CA PHE A 106 -9.60 1.71 7.52
C PHE A 106 -10.75 1.71 6.49
N CYS A 107 -11.50 0.61 6.41
CA CYS A 107 -12.65 0.48 5.52
C CYS A 107 -13.79 1.42 5.92
N LEU A 108 -14.13 1.47 7.21
CA LEU A 108 -15.28 2.24 7.68
C LEU A 108 -15.15 3.72 7.30
N ALA A 109 -14.00 4.33 7.59
CA ALA A 109 -13.80 5.76 7.30
C ALA A 109 -13.86 6.09 5.80
N LEU A 110 -13.19 5.29 4.96
CA LEU A 110 -13.11 5.55 3.53
C LEU A 110 -14.40 5.17 2.81
N MET A 111 -14.99 4.02 3.08
CA MET A 111 -16.16 3.54 2.36
C MET A 111 -17.42 4.33 2.71
N THR A 112 -17.61 4.70 3.99
CA THR A 112 -18.79 5.49 4.37
C THR A 112 -18.70 6.92 3.83
N ARG A 113 -17.57 7.59 3.96
CA ARG A 113 -17.42 8.99 3.54
C ARG A 113 -17.15 9.13 2.04
N GLY A 114 -16.36 8.24 1.45
CA GLY A 114 -15.95 8.30 0.05
C GLY A 114 -16.93 7.61 -0.91
N LEU A 115 -17.55 6.51 -0.49
CA LEU A 115 -18.46 5.72 -1.35
C LEU A 115 -19.93 5.78 -0.90
N GLY A 116 -20.23 6.35 0.26
CA GLY A 116 -21.61 6.46 0.77
C GLY A 116 -22.17 5.13 1.29
N TRP A 117 -21.33 4.14 1.58
CA TRP A 117 -21.77 2.86 2.12
C TRP A 117 -22.29 3.01 3.54
N LYS A 118 -23.30 2.18 3.88
CA LYS A 118 -23.75 2.06 5.27
C LYS A 118 -22.80 1.18 6.06
N LYS A 119 -22.76 1.37 7.38
CA LYS A 119 -21.88 0.59 8.26
C LYS A 119 -22.08 -0.91 8.09
N GLU A 120 -23.35 -1.36 8.01
CA GLU A 120 -23.69 -2.77 7.88
C GLU A 120 -23.17 -3.38 6.57
N GLU A 121 -23.14 -2.59 5.49
CA GLU A 121 -22.57 -3.02 4.21
C GLU A 121 -21.04 -3.16 4.31
N VAL A 122 -20.39 -2.22 5.02
CA VAL A 122 -18.95 -2.29 5.27
C VAL A 122 -18.62 -3.50 6.13
N ASP A 123 -19.35 -3.76 7.21
CA ASP A 123 -19.10 -4.89 8.11
C ASP A 123 -19.17 -6.24 7.36
N VAL A 124 -20.21 -6.42 6.52
CA VAL A 124 -20.34 -7.64 5.68
C VAL A 124 -19.20 -7.76 4.69
N PHE A 125 -18.77 -6.66 4.09
CA PHE A 125 -17.66 -6.66 3.12
C PHE A 125 -16.33 -6.95 3.80
N VAL A 126 -16.03 -6.31 4.93
CA VAL A 126 -14.83 -6.54 5.75
C VAL A 126 -14.71 -8.01 6.15
N ALA A 127 -15.82 -8.65 6.52
CA ALA A 127 -15.80 -10.09 6.86
C ALA A 127 -15.34 -10.94 5.66
N LYS A 128 -15.80 -10.63 4.44
CA LYS A 128 -15.37 -11.32 3.22
C LYS A 128 -13.90 -11.06 2.89
N VAL A 129 -13.45 -9.81 2.97
CA VAL A 129 -12.04 -9.46 2.76
C VAL A 129 -11.16 -10.16 3.79
N SER A 130 -11.57 -10.20 5.06
CA SER A 130 -10.84 -10.91 6.12
C SER A 130 -10.70 -12.40 5.85
N ALA A 131 -11.74 -13.03 5.28
CA ALA A 131 -11.68 -14.44 4.87
C ALA A 131 -10.67 -14.64 3.73
N ASP A 132 -10.67 -13.76 2.73
CA ASP A 132 -9.73 -13.83 1.61
C ASP A 132 -8.28 -13.58 2.07
N VAL A 133 -8.04 -12.60 2.94
CA VAL A 133 -6.70 -12.33 3.52
C VAL A 133 -6.15 -13.56 4.25
N LYS A 134 -6.99 -14.31 4.97
CA LYS A 134 -6.60 -15.55 5.67
C LYS A 134 -6.44 -16.75 4.74
N ASN A 135 -6.96 -16.67 3.52
CA ASN A 135 -6.94 -17.79 2.57
C ASN A 135 -5.57 -17.92 1.90
N ARG A 136 -4.78 -18.90 2.31
CA ARG A 136 -3.45 -19.17 1.75
C ARG A 136 -3.45 -19.68 0.30
N GLY A 137 -4.62 -20.01 -0.25
CA GLY A 137 -4.79 -20.28 -1.68
C GLY A 137 -4.85 -19.03 -2.55
N ILE A 138 -4.92 -17.83 -1.95
CA ILE A 138 -4.82 -16.55 -2.66
C ILE A 138 -3.38 -16.05 -2.54
N HIS A 139 -2.66 -16.05 -3.65
CA HIS A 139 -1.24 -15.71 -3.71
C HIS A 139 -1.02 -14.21 -3.99
N ALA A 140 -1.73 -13.40 -3.22
CA ALA A 140 -1.66 -11.95 -3.34
C ALA A 140 -0.45 -11.35 -2.61
N TYR A 141 -0.02 -10.18 -3.06
CA TYR A 141 1.00 -9.37 -2.44
C TYR A 141 0.67 -7.87 -2.58
N TYR A 142 1.23 -7.09 -1.68
CA TYR A 142 1.20 -5.63 -1.75
C TYR A 142 2.53 -5.16 -2.35
N PRO A 143 2.50 -4.39 -3.46
CA PRO A 143 3.69 -3.68 -3.91
C PRO A 143 4.17 -2.74 -2.81
N MET A 144 5.47 -2.74 -2.52
CA MET A 144 6.10 -1.86 -1.55
C MET A 144 7.23 -1.08 -2.24
N PRO A 145 6.93 0.03 -2.91
CA PRO A 145 7.94 0.90 -3.44
C PRO A 145 8.68 1.62 -2.28
N VAL A 146 9.98 1.65 -2.38
CA VAL A 146 10.88 2.41 -1.51
C VAL A 146 11.68 3.35 -2.41
N VAL A 147 11.56 4.64 -2.17
CA VAL A 147 12.27 5.66 -2.95
C VAL A 147 13.04 6.56 -1.97
N TRP A 148 14.33 6.70 -2.18
CA TRP A 148 15.17 7.57 -1.35
C TRP A 148 16.10 8.42 -2.18
N GLY A 149 16.51 9.53 -1.62
CA GLY A 149 17.43 10.45 -2.27
C GLY A 149 18.08 11.40 -1.26
N ARG A 150 19.12 12.07 -1.69
CA ARG A 150 19.95 12.93 -0.86
C ARG A 150 19.68 14.41 -1.20
N LYS A 151 19.58 15.27 -0.17
CA LYS A 151 19.62 16.71 -0.36
C LYS A 151 21.01 17.13 -0.82
N PRO A 152 21.18 17.97 -1.85
CA PRO A 152 22.49 18.47 -2.25
C PRO A 152 23.28 19.09 -1.11
N LEU A 153 24.60 18.98 -1.16
CA LEU A 153 25.50 19.59 -0.16
C LEU A 153 25.52 21.11 -0.24
N THR A 154 25.26 21.65 -1.41
CA THR A 154 25.15 23.09 -1.68
C THR A 154 23.77 23.39 -2.22
N ALA A 155 23.12 24.43 -1.69
CA ALA A 155 21.93 24.97 -2.33
C ALA A 155 22.33 25.60 -3.67
N ASN A 156 21.73 25.13 -4.76
CA ASN A 156 21.80 25.85 -6.03
C ASN A 156 20.91 27.09 -5.95
#